data_0152e3fcb9cabb492bbb53a9686735f6
#
_entry.id   0152e3fcb9cabb492bbb53a9686735f6
#
_cell.length_a   1.000
_cell.length_b   1.000
_cell.length_c   1.000
_cell.angle_alpha   90.00
_cell.angle_beta   90.00
_cell.angle_gamma   90.00
#
_symmetry.space_group_name_H-M   'P 1'
#
loop_
_entity.id
_entity.type
_entity.pdbx_description
1 polymer ?
#
loop_
_entity_poly.entity_id
_entity_poly.type
_entity_poly.pdbx_seq_one_letter_code
_entity_poly.pdbx_strand_id
1 'polypeptide(L)'
;MIEHCNKKYDPMNKRLILIAVMALMLGLSCLAQAKIKPRKVDFKHVKEVIENPDNIYYYPKLMRQFQSDDTTMTLEAYRNLYYGYTFQEDYNPFRESVYSNVVEQLYYKQPHSRAECDSIEKYARMSLDDNIFDMNQMKFFIFSLKEKKKYNRAALRQFRLDRLIATIMSSGKGTKEEPWVVITPEHEYNIVNFLGYRATNHEELGDGIEYITVEPKEGKSTKGFYFDVSRMMEVAALKFPDM
;
A
#
# COMPACT_ATOMS: atom_id res chain seq x y z
N MET A 1 9.92 61.90 32.63
CA MET A 1 10.35 60.69 33.37
C MET A 1 9.46 59.55 32.87
N ILE A 2 9.94 58.82 31.89
CA ILE A 2 9.20 57.70 31.23
C ILE A 2 9.89 56.44 31.65
N GLU A 3 9.24 55.65 32.51
CA GLU A 3 9.72 54.32 32.96
C GLU A 3 9.49 53.31 31.84
N HIS A 4 10.56 52.77 31.31
CA HIS A 4 10.56 51.61 30.44
C HIS A 4 10.32 50.33 31.24
N CYS A 5 9.12 49.77 31.14
CA CYS A 5 8.78 48.44 31.66
C CYS A 5 9.38 47.35 30.77
N ASN A 6 10.56 46.86 31.11
CA ASN A 6 11.24 45.75 30.44
C ASN A 6 10.66 44.42 30.96
N LYS A 7 9.60 43.88 30.31
CA LYS A 7 9.14 42.51 30.60
C LYS A 7 10.19 41.50 30.13
N LYS A 8 10.96 40.95 31.09
CA LYS A 8 11.82 39.78 30.86
C LYS A 8 10.96 38.61 30.36
N TYR A 9 11.20 38.20 29.14
CA TYR A 9 10.63 36.95 28.61
C TYR A 9 11.27 35.76 29.30
N ASP A 10 10.43 34.96 30.01
CA ASP A 10 10.84 33.75 30.72
C ASP A 10 11.08 32.60 29.72
N PRO A 11 12.29 32.00 29.65
CA PRO A 11 12.62 30.90 28.76
C PRO A 11 11.81 29.61 29.06
N MET A 12 11.23 29.47 30.26
CA MET A 12 10.38 28.34 30.64
C MET A 12 9.06 28.34 29.84
N ASN A 13 8.54 29.53 29.50
CA ASN A 13 7.33 29.65 28.68
C ASN A 13 7.50 29.14 27.23
N LYS A 14 8.69 29.28 26.65
CA LYS A 14 8.98 28.78 25.29
C LYS A 14 8.99 27.27 25.21
N ARG A 15 9.51 26.57 26.24
CA ARG A 15 9.51 25.10 26.30
C ARG A 15 8.11 24.54 26.49
N LEU A 16 7.27 25.15 27.31
CA LEU A 16 5.88 24.78 27.51
C LEU A 16 5.04 24.99 26.25
N ILE A 17 5.25 26.08 25.52
CA ILE A 17 4.58 26.35 24.24
C ILE A 17 5.03 25.30 23.18
N LEU A 18 6.31 24.95 23.13
CA LEU A 18 6.82 23.96 22.18
C LEU A 18 6.26 22.56 22.45
N ILE A 19 6.14 22.19 23.73
CA ILE A 19 5.55 20.91 24.16
C ILE A 19 4.04 20.89 23.85
N ALA A 20 3.33 21.98 24.08
CA ALA A 20 1.92 22.10 23.76
C ALA A 20 1.66 22.03 22.25
N VAL A 21 2.50 22.65 21.43
CA VAL A 21 2.41 22.59 19.95
C VAL A 21 2.74 21.18 19.45
N MET A 22 3.77 20.51 20.03
CA MET A 22 4.06 19.10 19.66
C MET A 22 2.95 18.15 20.10
N ALA A 23 2.35 18.34 21.27
CA ALA A 23 1.21 17.54 21.72
C ALA A 23 -0.04 17.77 20.85
N LEU A 24 -0.25 19.00 20.37
CA LEU A 24 -1.34 19.35 19.44
C LEU A 24 -1.11 18.70 18.06
N MET A 25 0.12 18.67 17.57
CA MET A 25 0.48 18.02 16.31
C MET A 25 0.35 16.50 16.38
N LEU A 26 0.68 15.87 17.51
CA LEU A 26 0.50 14.44 17.74
C LEU A 26 -1.00 14.07 17.91
N GLY A 27 -1.80 14.95 18.49
CA GLY A 27 -3.24 14.76 18.63
C GLY A 27 -4.02 14.85 17.32
N LEU A 28 -3.59 15.69 16.36
CA LEU A 28 -4.23 15.81 15.06
C LEU A 28 -3.95 14.60 14.13
N SER A 29 -2.84 13.91 14.30
CA SER A 29 -2.55 12.70 13.51
C SER A 29 -3.41 11.49 13.90
N CYS A 30 -4.02 11.49 15.07
CA CYS A 30 -4.88 10.40 15.56
C CYS A 30 -6.36 10.53 15.13
N LEU A 31 -6.79 11.69 14.60
CA LEU A 31 -8.20 11.99 14.28
C LEU A 31 -8.61 11.67 12.83
N ALA A 32 -7.70 11.26 11.95
CA ALA A 32 -7.98 11.11 10.52
C ALA A 32 -8.00 9.66 10.01
N GLN A 33 -7.95 8.63 10.85
CA GLN A 33 -8.32 7.28 10.44
C GLN A 33 -9.84 7.12 10.56
N ALA A 34 -10.59 7.71 9.63
CA ALA A 34 -11.97 7.32 9.40
C ALA A 34 -11.95 5.79 9.24
N LYS A 35 -12.61 5.05 10.17
CA LYS A 35 -12.72 3.58 10.09
C LYS A 35 -13.29 3.24 8.71
N ILE A 36 -12.46 2.72 7.83
CA ILE A 36 -12.89 2.25 6.52
C ILE A 36 -13.92 1.16 6.79
N LYS A 37 -15.18 1.38 6.37
CA LYS A 37 -16.21 0.35 6.46
C LYS A 37 -15.92 -0.69 5.39
N PRO A 38 -15.69 -1.95 5.76
CA PRO A 38 -15.48 -3.01 4.78
C PRO A 38 -16.69 -3.12 3.84
N ARG A 39 -16.42 -3.32 2.57
CA ARG A 39 -17.43 -3.53 1.54
C ARG A 39 -16.92 -4.59 0.57
N LYS A 40 -17.65 -5.69 0.44
CA LYS A 40 -17.35 -6.74 -0.52
C LYS A 40 -17.10 -6.16 -1.92
N VAL A 41 -16.22 -6.79 -2.68
CA VAL A 41 -15.94 -6.40 -4.06
C VAL A 41 -17.03 -6.96 -4.98
N ASP A 42 -17.69 -6.08 -5.71
CA ASP A 42 -18.61 -6.45 -6.79
C ASP A 42 -17.86 -6.35 -8.13
N PHE A 43 -17.27 -7.45 -8.55
CA PHE A 43 -16.49 -7.51 -9.79
C PHE A 43 -17.32 -7.23 -11.04
N LYS A 44 -18.63 -7.55 -11.02
CA LYS A 44 -19.52 -7.22 -12.15
C LYS A 44 -19.66 -5.70 -12.28
N HIS A 45 -19.96 -5.03 -11.17
CA HIS A 45 -20.04 -3.57 -11.16
C HIS A 45 -18.69 -2.92 -11.51
N VAL A 46 -17.58 -3.43 -10.96
CA VAL A 46 -16.23 -2.95 -11.31
C VAL A 46 -16.03 -3.01 -12.81
N LYS A 47 -16.34 -4.15 -13.46
CA LYS A 47 -16.21 -4.31 -14.91
C LYS A 47 -17.04 -3.28 -15.67
N GLU A 48 -18.31 -3.13 -15.32
CA GLU A 48 -19.23 -2.19 -15.98
C GLU A 48 -18.71 -0.75 -15.96
N VAL A 49 -18.20 -0.27 -14.83
CA VAL A 49 -17.76 1.13 -14.69
C VAL A 49 -16.39 1.40 -15.32
N ILE A 50 -15.47 0.42 -15.29
CA ILE A 50 -14.12 0.60 -15.87
C ILE A 50 -14.08 0.49 -17.39
N GLU A 51 -15.02 -0.22 -17.99
CA GLU A 51 -15.15 -0.36 -19.46
C GLU A 51 -15.91 0.81 -20.10
N ASN A 52 -16.67 1.59 -19.35
CA ASN A 52 -17.47 2.69 -19.85
C ASN A 52 -16.63 3.99 -19.99
N PRO A 53 -16.34 4.49 -21.22
CA PRO A 53 -15.53 5.70 -21.41
C PRO A 53 -16.11 6.98 -20.80
N ASP A 54 -17.42 7.04 -20.61
CA ASP A 54 -18.12 8.20 -20.02
C ASP A 54 -18.11 8.17 -18.51
N ASN A 55 -17.76 7.02 -17.90
CA ASN A 55 -17.67 6.90 -16.44
C ASN A 55 -16.41 7.59 -15.89
N ILE A 56 -16.54 8.17 -14.68
CA ILE A 56 -15.40 8.76 -13.96
C ILE A 56 -14.35 7.70 -13.59
N TYR A 57 -14.76 6.42 -13.46
CA TYR A 57 -13.91 5.27 -13.15
C TYR A 57 -13.44 4.51 -14.39
N TYR A 58 -13.52 5.08 -15.57
CA TYR A 58 -12.99 4.47 -16.81
C TYR A 58 -11.49 4.12 -16.64
N TYR A 59 -11.12 2.85 -16.87
CA TYR A 59 -9.80 2.31 -16.51
C TYR A 59 -8.63 3.16 -17.03
N PRO A 60 -8.58 3.57 -18.33
CA PRO A 60 -7.48 4.41 -18.81
C PRO A 60 -7.36 5.78 -18.14
N LYS A 61 -8.48 6.35 -17.63
CA LYS A 61 -8.45 7.59 -16.84
C LYS A 61 -7.85 7.34 -15.46
N LEU A 62 -8.29 6.28 -14.78
CA LEU A 62 -7.77 5.89 -13.46
C LEU A 62 -6.28 5.58 -13.52
N MET A 63 -5.84 4.83 -14.54
CA MET A 63 -4.43 4.47 -14.70
C MET A 63 -3.56 5.72 -14.91
N ARG A 64 -3.99 6.68 -15.72
CA ARG A 64 -3.26 7.95 -15.89
C ARG A 64 -3.15 8.73 -14.59
N GLN A 65 -4.23 8.83 -13.81
CA GLN A 65 -4.20 9.49 -12.50
C GLN A 65 -3.22 8.78 -11.55
N PHE A 66 -3.27 7.46 -11.48
CA PHE A 66 -2.37 6.67 -10.66
C PHE A 66 -0.90 6.85 -11.08
N GLN A 67 -0.59 6.80 -12.37
CA GLN A 67 0.77 6.98 -12.88
C GLN A 67 1.32 8.39 -12.66
N SER A 68 0.46 9.40 -12.66
CA SER A 68 0.85 10.80 -12.39
C SER A 68 0.94 11.15 -10.90
N ASP A 69 0.80 10.18 -9.99
CA ASP A 69 0.76 10.40 -8.53
C ASP A 69 -0.35 11.38 -8.09
N ASP A 70 -1.53 11.31 -8.71
CA ASP A 70 -2.66 12.15 -8.37
C ASP A 70 -3.17 11.84 -6.96
N THR A 71 -2.89 12.72 -6.01
CA THR A 71 -3.29 12.56 -4.61
C THR A 71 -4.77 12.86 -4.35
N THR A 72 -5.51 13.31 -5.35
CA THR A 72 -6.95 13.56 -5.25
C THR A 72 -7.80 12.32 -5.52
N MET A 73 -7.19 11.24 -6.01
CA MET A 73 -7.88 9.96 -6.22
C MET A 73 -8.54 9.46 -4.94
N THR A 74 -9.84 9.20 -5.01
CA THR A 74 -10.62 8.67 -3.88
C THR A 74 -10.30 7.19 -3.64
N LEU A 75 -10.68 6.66 -2.47
CA LEU A 75 -10.58 5.21 -2.20
C LEU A 75 -11.40 4.39 -3.21
N GLU A 76 -12.56 4.91 -3.63
CA GLU A 76 -13.37 4.26 -4.65
C GLU A 76 -12.68 4.20 -6.03
N ALA A 77 -11.98 5.26 -6.41
CA ALA A 77 -11.16 5.28 -7.62
C ALA A 77 -10.04 4.23 -7.53
N TYR A 78 -9.37 4.11 -6.38
CA TYR A 78 -8.36 3.06 -6.16
C TYR A 78 -8.97 1.65 -6.19
N ARG A 79 -10.18 1.46 -5.64
CA ARG A 79 -10.87 0.15 -5.70
C ARG A 79 -11.16 -0.25 -7.15
N ASN A 80 -11.73 0.65 -7.94
CA ASN A 80 -12.01 0.37 -9.35
C ASN A 80 -10.72 0.19 -10.18
N LEU A 81 -9.64 0.91 -9.88
CA LEU A 81 -8.34 0.73 -10.52
C LEU A 81 -7.74 -0.65 -10.17
N TYR A 82 -7.63 -0.98 -8.89
CA TYR A 82 -6.95 -2.18 -8.40
C TYR A 82 -7.70 -3.46 -8.81
N TYR A 83 -8.99 -3.56 -8.50
CA TYR A 83 -9.79 -4.72 -8.88
C TYR A 83 -10.09 -4.76 -10.38
N GLY A 84 -10.16 -3.59 -11.01
CA GLY A 84 -10.33 -3.43 -12.45
C GLY A 84 -9.14 -3.93 -13.27
N TYR A 85 -7.94 -4.00 -12.66
CA TYR A 85 -6.77 -4.56 -13.33
C TYR A 85 -6.97 -6.03 -13.72
N THR A 86 -7.75 -6.79 -12.95
CA THR A 86 -8.06 -8.20 -13.27
C THR A 86 -8.82 -8.41 -14.58
N PHE A 87 -9.36 -7.35 -15.19
CA PHE A 87 -10.04 -7.36 -16.48
C PHE A 87 -9.17 -6.86 -17.63
N GLN A 88 -7.94 -6.41 -17.34
CA GLN A 88 -7.06 -5.93 -18.40
C GLN A 88 -6.38 -7.09 -19.11
N GLU A 89 -6.07 -6.87 -20.39
CA GLU A 89 -5.44 -7.88 -21.23
C GLU A 89 -4.07 -8.32 -20.68
N ASP A 90 -3.31 -7.35 -20.17
CA ASP A 90 -1.96 -7.55 -19.64
C ASP A 90 -1.93 -8.06 -18.20
N TYR A 91 -3.08 -8.25 -17.52
CA TYR A 91 -3.11 -8.78 -16.16
C TYR A 91 -2.55 -10.19 -16.09
N ASN A 92 -1.56 -10.36 -15.23
CA ASN A 92 -0.95 -11.63 -14.86
C ASN A 92 -0.71 -11.61 -13.33
N PRO A 93 -1.41 -12.47 -12.54
CA PRO A 93 -1.29 -12.48 -11.09
C PRO A 93 0.09 -12.93 -10.60
N PHE A 94 0.85 -13.64 -11.44
CA PHE A 94 2.19 -14.17 -11.13
C PHE A 94 3.30 -13.37 -11.83
N ARG A 95 3.01 -12.14 -12.24
CA ARG A 95 3.98 -11.31 -12.94
C ARG A 95 5.11 -10.90 -12.00
N GLU A 96 6.33 -11.32 -12.35
CA GLU A 96 7.56 -10.85 -11.72
C GLU A 96 8.38 -10.06 -12.74
N SER A 97 8.97 -8.95 -12.29
CA SER A 97 9.94 -8.23 -13.11
C SER A 97 11.32 -8.86 -12.98
N VAL A 98 12.05 -8.91 -14.10
CA VAL A 98 13.44 -9.37 -14.12
C VAL A 98 14.37 -8.51 -13.23
N TYR A 99 13.92 -7.32 -12.85
CA TYR A 99 14.67 -6.39 -11.99
C TYR A 99 14.42 -6.60 -10.50
N SER A 100 13.35 -7.32 -10.11
CA SER A 100 12.92 -7.45 -8.70
C SER A 100 14.01 -8.04 -7.83
N ASN A 101 14.65 -9.13 -8.26
CA ASN A 101 15.70 -9.80 -7.51
C ASN A 101 16.95 -8.90 -7.29
N VAL A 102 17.32 -8.11 -8.30
CA VAL A 102 18.46 -7.16 -8.17
C VAL A 102 18.16 -6.10 -7.11
N VAL A 103 16.93 -5.59 -7.07
CA VAL A 103 16.52 -4.60 -6.07
C VAL A 103 16.55 -5.19 -4.67
N GLU A 104 16.03 -6.40 -4.49
CA GLU A 104 15.99 -7.09 -3.21
C GLU A 104 17.39 -7.35 -2.65
N GLN A 105 18.29 -7.88 -3.48
CA GLN A 105 19.67 -8.11 -3.09
C GLN A 105 20.38 -6.82 -2.65
N LEU A 106 20.15 -5.72 -3.37
CA LEU A 106 20.71 -4.41 -3.01
C LEU A 106 20.06 -3.88 -1.72
N TYR A 107 18.75 -4.01 -1.58
CA TYR A 107 18.01 -3.48 -0.42
C TYR A 107 18.40 -4.18 0.89
N TYR A 108 18.57 -5.50 0.88
CA TYR A 108 18.91 -6.25 2.09
C TYR A 108 20.41 -6.22 2.42
N LYS A 109 21.26 -5.76 1.50
CA LYS A 109 22.65 -5.51 1.76
C LYS A 109 22.82 -4.21 2.55
N GLN A 110 23.29 -4.26 3.77
CA GLN A 110 23.53 -3.08 4.61
C GLN A 110 24.99 -2.97 5.03
N PRO A 111 25.53 -1.74 5.20
CA PRO A 111 24.94 -0.42 4.94
C PRO A 111 24.86 -0.10 3.44
N HIS A 112 24.01 0.87 3.06
CA HIS A 112 23.86 1.31 1.68
C HIS A 112 24.76 2.50 1.35
N SER A 113 25.52 2.41 0.27
CA SER A 113 26.17 3.54 -0.38
C SER A 113 25.16 4.35 -1.21
N ARG A 114 25.53 5.58 -1.54
CA ARG A 114 24.71 6.42 -2.43
C ARG A 114 24.51 5.77 -3.81
N ALA A 115 25.52 5.11 -4.35
CA ALA A 115 25.44 4.42 -5.63
C ALA A 115 24.49 3.23 -5.60
N GLU A 116 24.43 2.49 -4.48
CA GLU A 116 23.45 1.42 -4.27
C GLU A 116 22.03 1.98 -4.18
N CYS A 117 21.82 3.09 -3.47
CA CYS A 117 20.52 3.77 -3.46
C CYS A 117 20.09 4.29 -4.85
N ASP A 118 21.04 4.74 -5.68
CA ASP A 118 20.77 5.12 -7.07
C ASP A 118 20.36 3.90 -7.92
N SER A 119 20.99 2.75 -7.70
CA SER A 119 20.67 1.49 -8.36
C SER A 119 19.30 0.97 -7.91
N ILE A 120 19.00 1.00 -6.60
CA ILE A 120 17.66 0.65 -6.07
C ILE A 120 16.59 1.56 -6.69
N GLU A 121 16.80 2.90 -6.72
CA GLU A 121 15.84 3.83 -7.35
C GLU A 121 15.60 3.49 -8.82
N LYS A 122 16.66 3.18 -9.56
CA LYS A 122 16.58 2.85 -10.98
C LYS A 122 15.81 1.56 -11.23
N TYR A 123 16.25 0.47 -10.61
CA TYR A 123 15.71 -0.86 -10.90
C TYR A 123 14.33 -1.08 -10.28
N ALA A 124 14.04 -0.51 -9.10
CA ALA A 124 12.68 -0.53 -8.55
C ALA A 124 11.68 0.21 -9.44
N ARG A 125 12.10 1.32 -10.08
CA ARG A 125 11.25 2.01 -11.07
C ARG A 125 11.01 1.13 -12.29
N MET A 126 12.06 0.49 -12.85
CA MET A 126 11.93 -0.41 -13.99
C MET A 126 11.03 -1.60 -13.65
N SER A 127 11.16 -2.15 -12.45
CA SER A 127 10.27 -3.21 -11.96
C SER A 127 8.81 -2.75 -11.85
N LEU A 128 8.57 -1.52 -11.40
CA LEU A 128 7.23 -0.93 -11.33
C LEU A 128 6.65 -0.57 -12.72
N ASP A 129 7.48 -0.38 -13.73
CA ASP A 129 7.02 -0.25 -15.12
C ASP A 129 6.53 -1.60 -15.66
N ASP A 130 7.10 -2.74 -15.21
CA ASP A 130 6.67 -4.10 -15.56
C ASP A 130 5.45 -4.54 -14.73
N ASN A 131 5.47 -4.29 -13.42
CA ASN A 131 4.39 -4.64 -12.48
C ASN A 131 4.04 -3.44 -11.59
N ILE A 132 3.05 -2.67 -12.06
CA ILE A 132 2.69 -1.36 -11.47
C ILE A 132 2.12 -1.46 -10.04
N PHE A 133 1.63 -2.63 -9.63
CA PHE A 133 1.07 -2.89 -8.31
C PHE A 133 2.01 -3.64 -7.37
N ASP A 134 3.27 -3.87 -7.75
CA ASP A 134 4.26 -4.49 -6.87
C ASP A 134 4.56 -3.62 -5.64
N MET A 135 3.94 -3.97 -4.52
CA MET A 135 4.07 -3.20 -3.26
C MET A 135 5.47 -3.32 -2.65
N ASN A 136 6.21 -4.40 -2.91
CA ASN A 136 7.58 -4.54 -2.42
C ASN A 136 8.51 -3.58 -3.16
N GLN A 137 8.39 -3.51 -4.49
CA GLN A 137 9.17 -2.57 -5.29
C GLN A 137 8.80 -1.11 -4.98
N MET A 138 7.52 -0.82 -4.67
CA MET A 138 7.14 0.50 -4.16
C MET A 138 7.85 0.84 -2.84
N LYS A 139 7.94 -0.10 -1.90
CA LYS A 139 8.67 0.10 -0.63
C LYS A 139 10.15 0.38 -0.86
N PHE A 140 10.82 -0.37 -1.72
CA PHE A 140 12.24 -0.20 -2.04
C PHE A 140 12.49 1.14 -2.73
N PHE A 141 11.59 1.53 -3.64
CA PHE A 141 11.66 2.84 -4.30
C PHE A 141 11.50 3.99 -3.29
N ILE A 142 10.52 3.91 -2.38
CA ILE A 142 10.30 4.90 -1.30
C ILE A 142 11.53 4.98 -0.39
N PHE A 143 12.11 3.84 -0.01
CA PHE A 143 13.33 3.78 0.76
C PHE A 143 14.48 4.53 0.09
N SER A 144 14.78 4.23 -1.17
CA SER A 144 15.86 4.90 -1.92
C SER A 144 15.67 6.42 -2.00
N LEU A 145 14.43 6.88 -2.17
CA LEU A 145 14.10 8.31 -2.17
C LEU A 145 14.34 8.96 -0.80
N LYS A 146 14.01 8.27 0.31
CA LYS A 146 14.25 8.75 1.68
C LYS A 146 15.75 8.86 1.98
N GLU A 147 16.53 7.81 1.64
CA GLU A 147 18.00 7.83 1.80
C GLU A 147 18.65 8.98 1.00
N LYS A 148 18.10 9.29 -0.16
CA LYS A 148 18.55 10.41 -1.01
C LYS A 148 17.94 11.76 -0.61
N LYS A 149 17.23 11.84 0.52
CA LYS A 149 16.57 13.05 1.06
C LYS A 149 15.53 13.67 0.09
N LYS A 150 14.98 12.88 -0.82
CA LYS A 150 13.93 13.29 -1.77
C LYS A 150 12.54 13.14 -1.12
N TYR A 151 12.32 13.75 0.04
CA TYR A 151 11.18 13.49 0.93
C TYR A 151 9.81 13.75 0.27
N ASN A 152 9.68 14.82 -0.53
CA ASN A 152 8.41 15.12 -1.21
C ASN A 152 8.03 14.00 -2.19
N ARG A 153 8.99 13.50 -2.96
CA ARG A 153 8.76 12.39 -3.90
C ARG A 153 8.45 11.10 -3.13
N ALA A 154 9.18 10.84 -2.04
CA ALA A 154 8.92 9.69 -1.18
C ALA A 154 7.50 9.74 -0.58
N ALA A 155 7.02 10.92 -0.17
CA ALA A 155 5.68 11.10 0.38
C ALA A 155 4.57 10.80 -0.66
N LEU A 156 4.74 11.23 -1.92
CA LEU A 156 3.80 10.92 -3.00
C LEU A 156 3.73 9.39 -3.26
N ARG A 157 4.88 8.71 -3.30
CA ARG A 157 4.93 7.25 -3.48
C ARG A 157 4.37 6.51 -2.27
N GLN A 158 4.62 7.00 -1.05
CA GLN A 158 4.04 6.45 0.17
C GLN A 158 2.52 6.58 0.16
N PHE A 159 1.97 7.74 -0.24
CA PHE A 159 0.53 7.92 -0.38
C PHE A 159 -0.08 6.87 -1.32
N ARG A 160 0.54 6.60 -2.47
CA ARG A 160 0.09 5.58 -3.42
C ARG A 160 0.05 4.18 -2.77
N LEU A 161 1.14 3.78 -2.10
CA LEU A 161 1.22 2.50 -1.40
C LEU A 161 0.16 2.39 -0.30
N ASP A 162 0.00 3.44 0.52
CA ASP A 162 -0.99 3.48 1.60
C ASP A 162 -2.43 3.34 1.05
N ARG A 163 -2.72 3.94 -0.11
CA ARG A 163 -4.02 3.81 -0.78
C ARG A 163 -4.28 2.40 -1.32
N LEU A 164 -3.27 1.72 -1.86
CA LEU A 164 -3.41 0.32 -2.29
C LEU A 164 -3.68 -0.60 -1.10
N ILE A 165 -2.94 -0.44 -0.01
CA ILE A 165 -3.18 -1.17 1.25
C ILE A 165 -4.60 -0.91 1.76
N ALA A 166 -5.01 0.37 1.83
CA ALA A 166 -6.36 0.75 2.23
C ALA A 166 -7.45 0.15 1.31
N THR A 167 -7.16 0.02 0.03
CA THR A 167 -8.05 -0.61 -0.96
C THR A 167 -8.29 -2.08 -0.61
N ILE A 168 -7.24 -2.86 -0.37
CA ILE A 168 -7.35 -4.27 0.03
C ILE A 168 -8.08 -4.37 1.37
N MET A 169 -7.67 -3.62 2.38
CA MET A 169 -8.30 -3.63 3.70
C MET A 169 -9.77 -3.19 3.69
N SER A 170 -10.18 -2.41 2.68
CA SER A 170 -11.58 -2.01 2.51
C SER A 170 -12.48 -3.11 1.94
N SER A 171 -11.94 -4.22 1.47
CA SER A 171 -12.71 -5.33 0.89
C SER A 171 -13.31 -6.26 1.93
N GLY A 172 -12.71 -6.33 3.11
CA GLY A 172 -13.11 -7.24 4.19
C GLY A 172 -12.52 -6.85 5.54
N LYS A 173 -12.44 -7.82 6.44
CA LYS A 173 -11.83 -7.69 7.78
C LYS A 173 -10.64 -8.65 7.98
N GLY A 174 -10.32 -9.47 6.99
CA GLY A 174 -9.31 -10.53 7.10
C GLY A 174 -9.76 -11.68 8.00
N THR A 175 -11.06 -11.84 8.22
CA THR A 175 -11.67 -12.97 8.92
C THR A 175 -12.21 -13.98 7.92
N LYS A 176 -12.57 -15.18 8.41
CA LYS A 176 -13.13 -16.23 7.55
C LYS A 176 -14.42 -15.79 6.84
N GLU A 177 -15.26 -15.00 7.55
CA GLU A 177 -16.55 -14.52 7.04
C GLU A 177 -16.39 -13.32 6.11
N GLU A 178 -15.34 -12.52 6.31
CA GLU A 178 -15.06 -11.30 5.55
C GLU A 178 -13.57 -11.23 5.20
N PRO A 179 -13.07 -12.15 4.33
CA PRO A 179 -11.66 -12.17 3.89
C PRO A 179 -11.30 -10.91 3.11
N TRP A 180 -10.01 -10.57 3.09
CA TRP A 180 -9.51 -9.52 2.21
C TRP A 180 -9.32 -10.05 0.80
N VAL A 181 -9.79 -9.29 -0.19
CA VAL A 181 -9.65 -9.66 -1.60
C VAL A 181 -8.33 -9.13 -2.16
N VAL A 182 -7.52 -10.00 -2.72
CA VAL A 182 -6.25 -9.65 -3.38
C VAL A 182 -6.24 -10.08 -4.85
N ILE A 183 -5.33 -9.50 -5.64
CA ILE A 183 -5.20 -9.78 -7.09
C ILE A 183 -3.83 -10.38 -7.45
N THR A 184 -2.98 -10.63 -6.47
CA THR A 184 -1.68 -11.32 -6.60
C THR A 184 -1.29 -11.90 -5.25
N PRO A 185 -0.61 -13.07 -5.20
CA PRO A 185 -0.26 -13.75 -3.95
C PRO A 185 0.61 -12.90 -3.01
N GLU A 186 1.53 -12.10 -3.55
CA GLU A 186 2.43 -11.26 -2.75
C GLU A 186 1.69 -10.23 -1.89
N HIS A 187 0.50 -9.81 -2.31
CA HIS A 187 -0.27 -8.82 -1.57
C HIS A 187 -0.78 -9.34 -0.22
N GLU A 188 -0.98 -10.63 -0.05
CA GLU A 188 -1.31 -11.25 1.23
C GLU A 188 -0.21 -10.97 2.26
N TYR A 189 1.02 -11.30 1.88
CA TYR A 189 2.20 -11.06 2.72
C TYR A 189 2.46 -9.57 2.93
N ASN A 190 2.19 -8.74 1.94
CA ASN A 190 2.31 -7.29 2.08
C ASN A 190 1.34 -6.74 3.13
N ILE A 191 0.09 -7.22 3.18
CA ILE A 191 -0.91 -6.83 4.19
C ILE A 191 -0.51 -7.36 5.58
N VAL A 192 -0.11 -8.62 5.68
CA VAL A 192 0.37 -9.22 6.95
C VAL A 192 1.54 -8.42 7.51
N ASN A 193 2.53 -8.09 6.68
CA ASN A 193 3.68 -7.29 7.06
C ASN A 193 3.30 -5.84 7.43
N PHE A 194 2.36 -5.23 6.71
CA PHE A 194 1.85 -3.89 7.03
C PHE A 194 1.19 -3.84 8.42
N LEU A 195 0.45 -4.88 8.79
CA LEU A 195 -0.13 -5.03 10.12
C LEU A 195 0.93 -5.36 11.19
N GLY A 196 2.19 -5.48 10.77
CA GLY A 196 3.34 -5.73 11.61
C GLY A 196 3.42 -7.17 12.09
N TYR A 197 2.78 -8.12 11.44
CA TYR A 197 2.92 -9.55 11.71
C TYR A 197 3.96 -10.16 10.78
N ARG A 198 4.44 -11.36 11.16
CA ARG A 198 5.29 -12.21 10.34
C ARG A 198 4.53 -13.48 10.00
N ALA A 199 4.40 -13.78 8.71
CA ALA A 199 3.80 -15.01 8.23
C ALA A 199 4.67 -16.22 8.61
N THR A 200 4.04 -17.32 9.04
CA THR A 200 4.72 -18.57 9.40
C THR A 200 4.25 -19.77 8.60
N ASN A 201 3.01 -19.72 8.10
CA ASN A 201 2.44 -20.78 7.27
C ASN A 201 1.41 -20.18 6.32
N HIS A 202 1.17 -20.87 5.19
CA HIS A 202 0.18 -20.57 4.18
C HIS A 202 -0.63 -21.82 3.90
N GLU A 203 -1.96 -21.71 3.91
CA GLU A 203 -2.90 -22.81 3.72
C GLU A 203 -3.96 -22.40 2.69
N GLU A 204 -4.12 -23.21 1.66
CA GLU A 204 -5.23 -23.12 0.71
C GLU A 204 -6.43 -23.90 1.31
N LEU A 205 -7.53 -23.19 1.56
CA LEU A 205 -8.71 -23.78 2.21
C LEU A 205 -9.79 -24.23 1.21
N GLY A 206 -9.54 -24.09 -0.09
CA GLY A 206 -10.50 -24.31 -1.17
C GLY A 206 -11.38 -23.10 -1.46
N ASP A 207 -12.15 -23.18 -2.54
CA ASP A 207 -13.06 -22.11 -3.01
C ASP A 207 -12.40 -20.72 -3.18
N GLY A 208 -11.08 -20.68 -3.44
CA GLY A 208 -10.31 -19.46 -3.57
C GLY A 208 -10.12 -18.70 -2.26
N ILE A 209 -10.16 -19.40 -1.11
CA ILE A 209 -9.86 -18.85 0.20
C ILE A 209 -8.52 -19.37 0.68
N GLU A 210 -7.66 -18.46 1.10
CA GLU A 210 -6.34 -18.75 1.66
C GLU A 210 -6.22 -18.20 3.08
N TYR A 211 -5.39 -18.86 3.88
CA TYR A 211 -5.14 -18.50 5.28
C TYR A 211 -3.65 -18.37 5.55
N ILE A 212 -3.23 -17.19 5.98
CA ILE A 212 -1.85 -16.92 6.40
C ILE A 212 -1.79 -16.95 7.93
N THR A 213 -1.14 -17.98 8.46
CA THR A 213 -0.81 -18.06 9.90
C THR A 213 0.31 -17.08 10.23
N VAL A 214 0.24 -16.45 11.39
CA VAL A 214 1.24 -15.46 11.81
C VAL A 214 1.88 -15.81 13.15
N GLU A 215 3.10 -15.30 13.37
CA GLU A 215 3.76 -15.42 14.67
C GLU A 215 2.91 -14.79 15.78
N PRO A 216 2.79 -15.45 16.93
CA PRO A 216 2.10 -14.89 18.09
C PRO A 216 2.74 -13.56 18.51
N LYS A 217 1.90 -12.59 18.86
CA LYS A 217 2.35 -11.33 19.44
C LYS A 217 1.81 -11.20 20.87
N GLU A 218 2.66 -10.73 21.76
CA GLU A 218 2.29 -10.45 23.15
C GLU A 218 1.07 -9.51 23.21
N GLY A 219 0.06 -9.90 23.98
CA GLY A 219 -1.18 -9.15 24.15
C GLY A 219 -2.12 -9.15 22.94
N LYS A 220 -1.87 -9.98 21.90
CA LYS A 220 -2.74 -10.15 20.74
C LYS A 220 -3.20 -11.61 20.60
N SER A 221 -4.48 -11.80 20.31
CA SER A 221 -5.07 -13.14 20.07
C SER A 221 -5.08 -13.55 18.59
N THR A 222 -4.58 -12.70 17.70
CA THR A 222 -4.57 -12.94 16.24
C THR A 222 -3.65 -14.12 15.92
N LYS A 223 -4.20 -15.14 15.26
CA LYS A 223 -3.46 -16.33 14.79
C LYS A 223 -3.13 -16.29 13.31
N GLY A 224 -3.87 -15.52 12.54
CA GLY A 224 -3.69 -15.37 11.10
C GLY A 224 -4.80 -14.54 10.46
N PHE A 225 -4.76 -14.49 9.13
CA PHE A 225 -5.68 -13.70 8.32
C PHE A 225 -6.15 -14.50 7.11
N TYR A 226 -7.40 -14.25 6.69
CA TYR A 226 -8.02 -14.87 5.54
C TYR A 226 -8.02 -13.93 4.34
N PHE A 227 -7.73 -14.52 3.18
CA PHE A 227 -7.71 -13.82 1.90
C PHE A 227 -8.63 -14.53 0.90
N ASP A 228 -9.26 -13.74 0.03
CA ASP A 228 -10.06 -14.21 -1.09
C ASP A 228 -9.25 -13.96 -2.37
N VAL A 229 -8.80 -15.06 -2.98
CA VAL A 229 -8.04 -15.11 -4.23
C VAL A 229 -8.87 -15.68 -5.38
N SER A 230 -10.18 -15.87 -5.18
CA SER A 230 -11.07 -16.53 -6.14
C SER A 230 -11.02 -15.88 -7.52
N ARG A 231 -11.03 -14.54 -7.59
CA ARG A 231 -10.94 -13.79 -8.85
C ARG A 231 -9.58 -13.98 -9.53
N MET A 232 -8.50 -13.98 -8.74
CA MET A 232 -7.15 -14.23 -9.23
C MET A 232 -7.04 -15.62 -9.86
N MET A 233 -7.51 -16.65 -9.14
CA MET A 233 -7.49 -18.04 -9.61
C MET A 233 -8.37 -18.23 -10.87
N GLU A 234 -9.57 -17.63 -10.89
CA GLU A 234 -10.45 -17.66 -12.07
C GLU A 234 -9.72 -17.15 -13.32
N VAL A 235 -9.05 -15.99 -13.23
CA VAL A 235 -8.35 -15.41 -14.39
C VAL A 235 -7.08 -16.18 -14.70
N ALA A 236 -6.36 -16.69 -13.69
CA ALA A 236 -5.18 -17.52 -13.90
C ALA A 236 -5.53 -18.80 -14.66
N ALA A 237 -6.59 -19.51 -14.28
CA ALA A 237 -7.05 -20.71 -14.97
C ALA A 237 -7.45 -20.45 -16.43
N LEU A 238 -7.99 -19.26 -16.74
CA LEU A 238 -8.36 -18.89 -18.10
C LEU A 238 -7.16 -18.51 -18.98
N LYS A 239 -6.17 -17.81 -18.40
CA LYS A 239 -5.01 -17.29 -19.16
C LYS A 239 -3.81 -18.22 -19.17
N PHE A 240 -3.69 -19.06 -18.16
CA PHE A 240 -2.52 -19.92 -17.92
C PHE A 240 -2.97 -21.35 -17.56
N PRO A 241 -3.71 -22.05 -18.44
CA PRO A 241 -4.33 -23.34 -18.12
C PRO A 241 -3.33 -24.47 -17.84
N ASP A 242 -2.07 -24.28 -18.21
CA ASP A 242 -0.99 -25.27 -18.05
C ASP A 242 -0.09 -25.01 -16.81
N MET A 243 -0.45 -24.04 -15.96
CA MET A 243 0.30 -23.69 -14.73
C MET A 243 -0.26 -24.39 -13.51
#